data_f41217d144703203610d3da2070f4ea6
#
_entry.id   f41217d144703203610d3da2070f4ea6
#
_cell.length_a   1.000
_cell.length_b   1.000
_cell.length_c   1.000
_cell.angle_alpha   90.00
_cell.angle_beta   90.00
_cell.angle_gamma   90.00
#
_symmetry.space_group_name_H-M   'P 1'
#
loop_
_entity.id
_entity.type
_entity.pdbx_description
1 polymer ?
#
loop_
_entity_poly.entity_id
_entity_poly.type
_entity_poly.pdbx_seq_one_letter_code
_entity_poly.pdbx_strand_id
1 'polypeptide(L)'
;MPGGPYNTHLIGKAIVENDWKRVYKHIKRTDNISPDVLAKLKNTSDFMFFKLMDPKRVSFFISSYNSFLWNSQASLIIKEHTKSKKHEFENVGFLNLPTMYSFQCPHICEVNGYELITDSFAVKQKVYSRNIVVATTIYAHNLENDELHKNKKKLTLSFFLPTGSYATMVIKQLFKIINVMRSSKN
;
A
#
# COMPACT_ATOMS: atom_id res chain seq x y z
N MET A 1 -4.12 -2.30 -18.94
CA MET A 1 -4.34 -0.89 -18.56
C MET A 1 -3.18 -0.47 -17.71
N PRO A 2 -2.38 0.52 -18.05
CA PRO A 2 -1.46 1.10 -17.11
C PRO A 2 -2.31 1.78 -16.04
N GLY A 3 -2.24 1.28 -14.81
CA GLY A 3 -2.85 1.96 -13.67
C GLY A 3 -2.28 3.38 -13.62
N GLY A 4 -3.15 4.38 -13.40
CA GLY A 4 -2.73 5.75 -13.18
C GLY A 4 -1.67 5.84 -12.08
N PRO A 5 -0.90 6.93 -12.01
CA PRO A 5 0.22 7.04 -11.10
C PRO A 5 -0.24 6.75 -9.66
N TYR A 6 0.42 5.79 -9.00
CA TYR A 6 0.15 5.39 -7.62
C TYR A 6 0.52 6.52 -6.64
N ASN A 7 -0.27 7.58 -6.64
CA ASN A 7 -0.04 8.79 -5.83
C ASN A 7 -1.07 9.01 -4.71
N THR A 8 -1.88 8.00 -4.42
CA THR A 8 -2.97 8.09 -3.44
C THR A 8 -2.48 8.48 -2.05
N HIS A 9 -1.30 8.01 -1.64
CA HIS A 9 -0.68 8.40 -0.37
C HIS A 9 -0.23 9.88 -0.35
N LEU A 10 0.13 10.46 -1.50
CA LEU A 10 0.47 11.88 -1.61
C LEU A 10 -0.77 12.76 -1.47
N ILE A 11 -1.92 12.29 -1.96
CA ILE A 11 -3.20 12.95 -1.74
C ILE A 11 -3.56 12.90 -0.25
N GLY A 12 -3.46 11.70 0.37
CA GLY A 12 -3.70 11.54 1.80
C GLY A 12 -2.80 12.42 2.66
N LYS A 13 -1.51 12.49 2.35
CA LYS A 13 -0.56 13.39 3.00
C LYS A 13 -1.01 14.85 2.89
N ALA A 14 -1.33 15.32 1.69
CA ALA A 14 -1.75 16.69 1.46
C ALA A 14 -3.06 17.05 2.19
N ILE A 15 -4.00 16.10 2.30
CA ILE A 15 -5.23 16.28 3.09
C ILE A 15 -4.89 16.49 4.58
N VAL A 16 -4.03 15.65 5.13
CA VAL A 16 -3.60 15.72 6.54
C VAL A 16 -2.86 17.02 6.85
N GLU A 17 -2.06 17.50 5.89
CA GLU A 17 -1.32 18.78 6.00
C GLU A 17 -2.18 20.00 5.67
N ASN A 18 -3.46 19.86 5.34
CA ASN A 18 -4.35 20.91 4.87
C ASN A 18 -3.80 21.69 3.64
N ASP A 19 -3.01 21.04 2.83
CA ASP A 19 -2.45 21.62 1.60
C ASP A 19 -3.35 21.33 0.39
N TRP A 20 -4.42 22.09 0.27
CA TRP A 20 -5.45 21.91 -0.77
C TRP A 20 -4.95 22.13 -2.18
N LYS A 21 -3.90 22.92 -2.36
CA LYS A 21 -3.23 23.10 -3.64
C LYS A 21 -2.55 21.79 -4.08
N ARG A 22 -1.85 21.12 -3.15
CA ARG A 22 -1.27 19.80 -3.43
C ARG A 22 -2.34 18.73 -3.59
N VAL A 23 -3.41 18.75 -2.79
CA VAL A 23 -4.55 17.84 -2.99
C VAL A 23 -5.04 17.94 -4.42
N TYR A 24 -5.37 19.14 -4.90
CA TYR A 24 -5.83 19.35 -6.27
C TYR A 24 -4.79 18.92 -7.32
N LYS A 25 -3.50 19.27 -7.13
CA LYS A 25 -2.40 18.88 -8.02
C LYS A 25 -2.30 17.37 -8.20
N HIS A 26 -2.46 16.60 -7.13
CA HIS A 26 -2.34 15.15 -7.17
C HIS A 26 -3.64 14.49 -7.66
N ILE A 27 -4.78 14.98 -7.21
CA ILE A 27 -6.09 14.40 -7.54
C ILE A 27 -6.39 14.46 -9.04
N LYS A 28 -6.03 15.56 -9.73
CA LYS A 28 -6.23 15.70 -11.18
C LYS A 28 -5.45 14.69 -12.02
N ARG A 29 -4.48 14.00 -11.42
CA ARG A 29 -3.67 12.96 -12.07
C ARG A 29 -4.23 11.56 -11.83
N THR A 30 -5.26 11.43 -10.99
CA THR A 30 -5.91 10.14 -10.76
C THR A 30 -7.04 9.96 -11.75
N ASP A 31 -7.03 8.84 -12.47
CA ASP A 31 -8.13 8.43 -13.33
C ASP A 31 -9.35 8.17 -12.43
N ASN A 32 -10.53 8.65 -12.76
CA ASN A 32 -11.81 8.48 -12.06
C ASN A 32 -12.36 9.66 -11.25
N ILE A 33 -11.94 10.89 -11.54
CA ILE A 33 -12.65 12.07 -11.04
C ILE A 33 -13.24 12.81 -12.23
N SER A 34 -14.54 13.07 -12.19
CA SER A 34 -15.19 13.78 -13.28
C SER A 34 -14.62 15.19 -13.46
N PRO A 35 -14.56 15.71 -14.70
CA PRO A 35 -14.09 17.06 -14.97
C PRO A 35 -14.83 18.14 -14.16
N ASP A 36 -16.14 17.94 -13.93
CA ASP A 36 -16.99 18.88 -13.17
C ASP A 36 -16.55 18.94 -11.70
N VAL A 37 -16.26 17.80 -11.09
CA VAL A 37 -15.74 17.75 -9.71
C VAL A 37 -14.35 18.38 -9.65
N LEU A 38 -13.48 18.12 -10.63
CA LEU A 38 -12.16 18.74 -10.69
C LEU A 38 -12.24 20.26 -10.82
N ALA A 39 -13.14 20.79 -11.64
CA ALA A 39 -13.35 22.22 -11.80
C ALA A 39 -13.79 22.89 -10.46
N LYS A 40 -14.70 22.23 -9.73
CA LYS A 40 -15.14 22.68 -8.41
C LYS A 40 -14.03 22.61 -7.37
N LEU A 41 -13.18 21.58 -7.39
CA LEU A 41 -12.08 21.42 -6.44
C LEU A 41 -10.93 22.41 -6.64
N LYS A 42 -10.83 23.05 -7.79
CA LYS A 42 -9.69 23.94 -8.12
C LYS A 42 -9.50 25.10 -7.15
N ASN A 43 -10.61 25.65 -6.64
CA ASN A 43 -10.61 26.83 -5.77
C ASN A 43 -11.30 26.52 -4.42
N THR A 44 -11.22 25.28 -3.97
CA THR A 44 -12.00 24.78 -2.83
C THR A 44 -11.21 24.90 -1.55
N SER A 45 -11.86 25.40 -0.47
CA SER A 45 -11.39 25.28 0.91
C SER A 45 -11.60 23.85 1.43
N ASP A 46 -10.94 23.49 2.53
CA ASP A 46 -11.03 22.20 3.21
C ASP A 46 -12.46 21.67 3.37
N PHE A 47 -13.35 22.49 3.92
CA PHE A 47 -14.74 22.11 4.14
C PHE A 47 -15.50 21.76 2.86
N MET A 48 -15.30 22.53 1.80
CA MET A 48 -15.94 22.26 0.50
C MET A 48 -15.36 21.03 -0.16
N PHE A 49 -14.07 20.75 0.03
CA PHE A 49 -13.45 19.50 -0.46
C PHE A 49 -14.18 18.28 0.07
N PHE A 50 -14.41 18.20 1.38
CA PHE A 50 -15.08 17.05 1.97
C PHE A 50 -16.55 16.93 1.53
N LYS A 51 -17.23 18.04 1.21
CA LYS A 51 -18.60 18.01 0.64
C LYS A 51 -18.65 17.52 -0.81
N LEU A 52 -17.62 17.79 -1.58
CA LEU A 52 -17.56 17.41 -3.00
C LEU A 52 -17.05 16.00 -3.22
N MET A 53 -16.34 15.44 -2.26
CA MET A 53 -15.76 14.10 -2.34
C MET A 53 -16.53 13.11 -1.47
N ASP A 54 -16.70 11.90 -2.00
CA ASP A 54 -17.22 10.79 -1.19
C ASP A 54 -16.31 10.57 0.04
N PRO A 55 -16.86 10.59 1.27
CA PRO A 55 -16.10 10.34 2.51
C PRO A 55 -15.29 9.02 2.48
N LYS A 56 -15.81 7.97 1.84
CA LYS A 56 -15.08 6.71 1.67
C LYS A 56 -13.81 6.90 0.86
N ARG A 57 -13.86 7.74 -0.16
CA ARG A 57 -12.71 8.06 -1.00
C ARG A 57 -11.67 8.89 -0.27
N VAL A 58 -12.11 9.85 0.53
CA VAL A 58 -11.22 10.63 1.41
C VAL A 58 -10.54 9.71 2.44
N SER A 59 -11.32 8.86 3.10
CA SER A 59 -10.78 7.86 4.05
C SER A 59 -9.78 6.91 3.37
N PHE A 60 -10.02 6.53 2.12
CA PHE A 60 -9.07 5.72 1.34
C PHE A 60 -7.73 6.44 1.11
N PHE A 61 -7.74 7.73 0.78
CA PHE A 61 -6.50 8.50 0.62
C PHE A 61 -5.73 8.61 1.94
N ILE A 62 -6.41 8.89 3.04
CA ILE A 62 -5.81 8.96 4.38
C ILE A 62 -5.23 7.58 4.76
N SER A 63 -5.97 6.49 4.53
CA SER A 63 -5.50 5.11 4.79
C SER A 63 -4.29 4.75 3.93
N SER A 64 -4.23 5.25 2.70
CA SER A 64 -3.07 5.08 1.81
C SER A 64 -1.83 5.78 2.37
N TYR A 65 -1.99 6.98 2.94
CA TYR A 65 -0.90 7.68 3.62
C TYR A 65 -0.46 6.96 4.91
N ASN A 66 -1.40 6.48 5.72
CA ASN A 66 -1.07 5.66 6.90
C ASN A 66 -0.28 4.40 6.51
N SER A 67 -0.64 3.76 5.42
CA SER A 67 0.11 2.60 4.90
C SER A 67 1.51 2.97 4.45
N PHE A 68 1.70 4.15 3.86
CA PHE A 68 3.02 4.67 3.51
C PHE A 68 3.87 4.91 4.78
N LEU A 69 3.33 5.54 5.82
CA LEU A 69 4.01 5.78 7.09
C LEU A 69 4.43 4.45 7.73
N TRP A 70 3.51 3.51 7.80
CA TRP A 70 3.76 2.20 8.38
C TRP A 70 4.83 1.42 7.61
N ASN A 71 4.74 1.36 6.27
CA ASN A 71 5.72 0.67 5.43
C ASN A 71 7.12 1.28 5.59
N SER A 72 7.21 2.60 5.71
CA SER A 72 8.48 3.30 5.92
C SER A 72 9.10 2.91 7.27
N GLN A 73 8.32 2.91 8.34
CA GLN A 73 8.79 2.53 9.68
C GLN A 73 9.15 1.05 9.75
N ALA A 74 8.30 0.17 9.23
CA ALA A 74 8.58 -1.26 9.17
C ALA A 74 9.85 -1.57 8.37
N SER A 75 10.09 -0.84 7.29
CA SER A 75 11.30 -0.93 6.47
C SER A 75 12.57 -0.60 7.28
N LEU A 76 12.52 0.39 8.16
CA LEU A 76 13.64 0.74 9.05
C LEU A 76 13.90 -0.37 10.07
N ILE A 77 12.85 -0.86 10.72
CA ILE A 77 12.96 -1.97 11.68
C ILE A 77 13.56 -3.21 11.02
N ILE A 78 13.09 -3.56 9.81
CA ILE A 78 13.64 -4.69 9.04
C ILE A 78 15.14 -4.48 8.75
N LYS A 79 15.54 -3.27 8.36
CA LYS A 79 16.94 -2.96 8.08
C LYS A 79 17.84 -3.13 9.31
N GLU A 80 17.34 -2.77 10.49
CA GLU A 80 18.09 -2.82 11.76
C GLU A 80 18.22 -4.24 12.31
N HIS A 81 17.21 -5.08 12.13
CA HIS A 81 17.11 -6.38 12.80
C HIS A 81 17.42 -7.59 11.90
N THR A 82 17.55 -7.39 10.59
CA THR A 82 17.81 -8.53 9.68
C THR A 82 18.58 -8.14 8.43
N LYS A 83 19.18 -9.14 7.79
CA LYS A 83 19.73 -8.95 6.42
C LYS A 83 18.62 -8.58 5.46
N SER A 84 18.72 -7.42 4.84
CA SER A 84 17.70 -6.88 3.96
C SER A 84 18.31 -6.32 2.67
N LYS A 85 17.49 -6.23 1.63
CA LYS A 85 17.82 -5.53 0.37
C LYS A 85 16.83 -4.39 0.14
N LYS A 86 17.31 -3.29 -0.39
CA LYS A 86 16.46 -2.20 -0.87
C LYS A 86 15.73 -2.63 -2.13
N HIS A 87 14.43 -2.36 -2.16
CA HIS A 87 13.58 -2.54 -3.32
C HIS A 87 12.91 -1.22 -3.64
N GLU A 88 12.96 -0.83 -4.90
CA GLU A 88 12.25 0.36 -5.38
C GLU A 88 10.78 0.02 -5.61
N PHE A 89 9.92 0.91 -5.14
CA PHE A 89 8.48 0.88 -5.37
C PHE A 89 8.08 2.20 -6.01
N GLU A 90 7.39 2.12 -7.12
CA GLU A 90 6.95 3.27 -7.88
C GLU A 90 6.17 4.26 -6.98
N ASN A 91 6.57 5.54 -7.01
CA ASN A 91 6.02 6.64 -6.22
C ASN A 91 6.07 6.50 -4.67
N VAL A 92 6.63 5.41 -4.16
CA VAL A 92 6.84 5.19 -2.71
C VAL A 92 8.31 5.37 -2.34
N GLY A 93 9.22 5.06 -3.26
CA GLY A 93 10.65 5.04 -3.03
C GLY A 93 11.17 3.68 -2.59
N PHE A 94 12.28 3.69 -1.85
CA PHE A 94 12.98 2.46 -1.46
C PHE A 94 12.50 1.94 -0.11
N LEU A 95 12.14 0.66 -0.07
CA LEU A 95 11.86 -0.08 1.16
C LEU A 95 12.84 -1.24 1.31
N ASN A 96 13.24 -1.53 2.55
CA ASN A 96 14.04 -2.70 2.88
C ASN A 96 13.13 -3.92 3.05
N LEU A 97 13.41 -4.99 2.32
CA LEU A 97 12.72 -6.26 2.48
C LEU A 97 13.71 -7.31 2.98
N PRO A 98 13.31 -8.22 3.88
CA PRO A 98 14.19 -9.27 4.37
C PRO A 98 14.61 -10.20 3.22
N THR A 99 15.83 -10.71 3.30
CA THR A 99 16.37 -11.66 2.32
C THR A 99 16.19 -13.11 2.76
N MET A 100 15.74 -13.35 3.99
CA MET A 100 15.55 -14.65 4.61
C MET A 100 14.07 -14.90 4.90
N TYR A 101 13.68 -16.17 4.97
CA TYR A 101 12.30 -16.57 5.33
C TYR A 101 11.98 -16.44 6.80
N SER A 102 13.00 -16.71 7.64
CA SER A 102 12.88 -16.62 9.06
C SER A 102 13.88 -15.58 9.57
N PHE A 103 13.39 -14.62 10.30
CA PHE A 103 14.20 -13.60 10.92
C PHE A 103 13.55 -13.13 12.22
N GLN A 104 14.37 -12.69 13.14
CA GLN A 104 13.89 -12.11 14.37
C GLN A 104 13.84 -10.59 14.21
N CYS A 105 12.68 -10.02 14.41
CA CYS A 105 12.48 -8.58 14.52
C CYS A 105 11.30 -8.33 15.47
N PRO A 106 11.10 -7.12 15.94
CA PRO A 106 9.88 -6.77 16.64
C PRO A 106 8.66 -7.18 15.82
N HIS A 107 7.72 -7.91 16.43
CA HIS A 107 6.54 -8.40 15.71
C HIS A 107 5.60 -7.29 15.33
N ILE A 108 5.57 -6.20 16.08
CA ILE A 108 4.63 -5.11 15.93
C ILE A 108 5.37 -3.84 15.54
N CYS A 109 4.82 -3.12 14.58
CA CYS A 109 5.22 -1.77 14.21
C CYS A 109 4.04 -0.83 14.43
N GLU A 110 4.27 0.22 15.20
CA GLU A 110 3.30 1.27 15.50
C GLU A 110 3.70 2.57 14.82
N VAL A 111 2.71 3.27 14.31
CA VAL A 111 2.89 4.60 13.72
C VAL A 111 1.76 5.55 14.12
N ASN A 112 2.08 6.80 14.28
CA ASN A 112 1.10 7.85 14.38
C ASN A 112 0.55 8.13 12.99
N GLY A 113 -0.67 7.73 12.76
CA GLY A 113 -1.41 7.97 11.52
C GLY A 113 -2.63 8.86 11.76
N TYR A 114 -3.61 8.76 10.87
CA TYR A 114 -4.74 9.68 10.83
C TYR A 114 -6.02 8.96 10.47
N GLU A 115 -7.16 9.44 10.97
CA GLU A 115 -8.49 8.98 10.55
C GLU A 115 -9.41 10.17 10.24
N LEU A 116 -10.32 9.95 9.31
CA LEU A 116 -11.40 10.90 9.01
C LEU A 116 -12.56 10.65 9.96
N ILE A 117 -12.97 11.69 10.69
CA ILE A 117 -14.23 11.71 11.44
C ILE A 117 -15.31 12.24 10.50
N THR A 118 -16.13 11.35 9.97
CA THR A 118 -17.09 11.67 8.91
C THR A 118 -18.14 12.70 9.31
N ASP A 119 -18.60 12.66 10.55
CA ASP A 119 -19.67 13.53 11.04
C ASP A 119 -19.24 15.01 11.16
N SER A 120 -17.97 15.24 11.49
CA SER A 120 -17.39 16.58 11.62
C SER A 120 -16.47 16.97 10.46
N PHE A 121 -16.23 16.06 9.52
CA PHE A 121 -15.21 16.19 8.46
C PHE A 121 -13.83 16.61 9.01
N ALA A 122 -13.51 16.16 10.22
CA ALA A 122 -12.22 16.42 10.85
C ALA A 122 -11.26 15.26 10.64
N VAL A 123 -9.97 15.57 10.46
CA VAL A 123 -8.90 14.58 10.46
C VAL A 123 -8.27 14.58 11.85
N LYS A 124 -8.24 13.41 12.50
CA LYS A 124 -7.63 13.23 13.81
C LYS A 124 -6.43 12.29 13.74
N GLN A 125 -5.48 12.47 14.64
CA GLN A 125 -4.39 11.52 14.83
C GLN A 125 -4.91 10.24 15.48
N LYS A 126 -4.33 9.10 15.03
CA LYS A 126 -4.64 7.78 15.56
C LYS A 126 -3.40 6.89 15.45
N VAL A 127 -3.12 6.13 16.51
CA VAL A 127 -2.05 5.13 16.47
C VAL A 127 -2.54 3.92 15.66
N TYR A 128 -1.72 3.50 14.71
CA TYR A 128 -1.91 2.27 13.94
C TYR A 128 -0.82 1.28 14.29
N SER A 129 -1.24 0.08 14.67
CA SER A 129 -0.38 -1.03 15.04
C SER A 129 -0.64 -2.20 14.10
N ARG A 130 0.40 -2.76 13.49
CA ARG A 130 0.32 -3.92 12.61
C ARG A 130 1.53 -4.82 12.79
N ASN A 131 1.35 -6.11 12.55
CA ASN A 131 2.45 -7.06 12.55
C ASN A 131 3.35 -6.86 11.33
N ILE A 132 4.66 -6.79 11.57
CA ILE A 132 5.67 -6.78 10.50
C ILE A 132 5.79 -8.17 9.89
N VAL A 133 5.73 -9.19 10.74
CA VAL A 133 5.83 -10.60 10.34
C VAL A 133 4.49 -11.27 10.54
N VAL A 134 4.01 -11.89 9.49
CA VAL A 134 2.79 -12.70 9.51
C VAL A 134 3.13 -14.09 9.02
N ALA A 135 2.97 -15.09 9.89
CA ALA A 135 3.08 -16.49 9.49
C ALA A 135 1.79 -16.93 8.82
N THR A 136 1.90 -17.59 7.68
CA THR A 136 0.76 -18.18 6.98
C THR A 136 1.16 -19.49 6.33
N THR A 137 0.23 -20.44 6.26
CA THR A 137 0.37 -21.65 5.47
C THR A 137 -0.20 -21.40 4.07
N ILE A 138 0.56 -21.77 3.05
CA ILE A 138 0.16 -21.63 1.65
C ILE A 138 -0.14 -23.01 1.10
N TYR A 139 -1.34 -23.18 0.60
CA TYR A 139 -1.76 -24.40 -0.10
C TYR A 139 -1.70 -24.13 -1.61
N ALA A 140 -0.89 -24.90 -2.30
CA ALA A 140 -0.84 -24.90 -3.76
C ALA A 140 -1.84 -25.93 -4.29
N HIS A 141 -2.75 -25.48 -5.14
CA HIS A 141 -3.69 -26.34 -5.84
C HIS A 141 -3.17 -26.67 -7.25
N ASN A 142 -4.06 -26.99 -8.17
CA ASN A 142 -3.72 -27.45 -9.49
C ASN A 142 -2.84 -26.45 -10.27
N LEU A 143 -1.84 -26.98 -10.94
CA LEU A 143 -1.07 -26.26 -11.96
C LEU A 143 -1.66 -26.57 -13.33
N GLU A 144 -2.36 -25.63 -13.91
CA GLU A 144 -3.12 -25.79 -15.15
C GLU A 144 -2.55 -24.92 -16.27
N ASN A 145 -3.03 -25.12 -17.50
CA ASN A 145 -2.74 -24.21 -18.57
C ASN A 145 -3.47 -22.88 -18.35
N ASP A 146 -2.79 -21.77 -18.63
CA ASP A 146 -3.41 -20.44 -18.56
C ASP A 146 -4.29 -20.25 -19.80
N GLU A 147 -5.58 -20.02 -19.59
CA GLU A 147 -6.57 -19.80 -20.64
C GLU A 147 -6.42 -18.45 -21.36
N LEU A 148 -5.79 -17.48 -20.70
CA LEU A 148 -5.60 -16.13 -21.22
C LEU A 148 -4.25 -15.94 -21.93
N HIS A 149 -3.24 -16.74 -21.53
CA HIS A 149 -1.86 -16.57 -21.99
C HIS A 149 -1.32 -17.88 -22.56
N LYS A 150 -1.25 -17.97 -23.88
CA LYS A 150 -0.72 -19.16 -24.57
C LYS A 150 0.67 -19.52 -24.08
N ASN A 151 0.90 -20.81 -23.84
CA ASN A 151 2.17 -21.38 -23.35
C ASN A 151 2.55 -20.92 -21.91
N LYS A 152 1.61 -20.40 -21.16
CA LYS A 152 1.78 -20.11 -19.72
C LYS A 152 1.01 -21.10 -18.87
N LYS A 153 1.41 -21.18 -17.61
CA LYS A 153 0.71 -21.98 -16.60
C LYS A 153 0.12 -21.04 -15.56
N LYS A 154 -1.06 -21.38 -15.06
CA LYS A 154 -1.67 -20.74 -13.88
C LYS A 154 -1.55 -21.67 -12.68
N LEU A 155 -1.28 -21.10 -11.52
CA LEU A 155 -1.26 -21.79 -10.24
C LEU A 155 -2.27 -21.13 -9.31
N THR A 156 -3.18 -21.93 -8.78
CA THR A 156 -4.12 -21.47 -7.75
C THR A 156 -3.50 -21.67 -6.38
N LEU A 157 -3.45 -20.61 -5.59
CA LEU A 157 -2.96 -20.60 -4.21
C LEU A 157 -4.08 -20.20 -3.27
N SER A 158 -4.19 -20.88 -2.14
CA SER A 158 -5.03 -20.44 -1.02
C SER A 158 -4.21 -20.29 0.25
N PHE A 159 -4.48 -19.23 0.99
CA PHE A 159 -3.86 -18.92 2.26
C PHE A 159 -4.74 -17.97 3.07
N PHE A 160 -4.58 -18.00 4.38
CA PHE A 160 -5.28 -17.10 5.28
C PHE A 160 -4.33 -15.98 5.74
N LEU A 161 -4.82 -14.76 5.75
CA LEU A 161 -4.10 -13.60 6.27
C LEU A 161 -4.98 -12.82 7.25
N PRO A 162 -4.41 -12.38 8.37
CA PRO A 162 -5.11 -11.47 9.27
C PRO A 162 -5.40 -10.12 8.58
N THR A 163 -6.43 -9.44 9.09
CA THR A 163 -6.80 -8.10 8.60
C THR A 163 -5.60 -7.14 8.64
N GLY A 164 -5.44 -6.37 7.57
CA GLY A 164 -4.32 -5.42 7.42
C GLY A 164 -3.05 -6.01 6.80
N SER A 165 -3.03 -7.32 6.50
CA SER A 165 -1.92 -7.96 5.77
C SER A 165 -2.10 -7.82 4.25
N TYR A 166 -0.98 -7.88 3.53
CA TYR A 166 -0.96 -7.69 2.07
C TYR A 166 -0.73 -9.01 1.33
N ALA A 167 -1.77 -9.56 0.71
CA ALA A 167 -1.69 -10.77 -0.12
C ALA A 167 -0.66 -10.65 -1.25
N THR A 168 -0.53 -9.46 -1.85
CA THR A 168 0.47 -9.19 -2.88
C THR A 168 1.91 -9.36 -2.38
N MET A 169 2.18 -9.11 -1.10
CA MET A 169 3.51 -9.31 -0.51
C MET A 169 3.81 -10.79 -0.32
N VAL A 170 2.82 -11.61 0.02
CA VAL A 170 2.97 -13.09 0.07
C VAL A 170 3.39 -13.60 -1.30
N ILE A 171 2.67 -13.22 -2.34
CA ILE A 171 2.97 -13.63 -3.72
C ILE A 171 4.36 -13.14 -4.16
N LYS A 172 4.69 -11.87 -3.91
CA LYS A 172 6.02 -11.32 -4.26
C LYS A 172 7.16 -12.07 -3.57
N GLN A 173 7.00 -12.40 -2.31
CA GLN A 173 8.02 -13.16 -1.58
C GLN A 173 8.15 -14.59 -2.11
N LEU A 174 7.03 -15.27 -2.35
CA LEU A 174 7.01 -16.63 -2.87
C LEU A 174 7.77 -16.74 -4.20
N PHE A 175 7.47 -15.88 -5.17
CA PHE A 175 8.13 -15.91 -6.47
C PHE A 175 9.59 -15.47 -6.45
N LYS A 176 9.95 -14.53 -5.57
CA LYS A 176 11.33 -14.10 -5.39
C LYS A 176 12.23 -15.22 -4.87
N ILE A 177 11.69 -16.01 -3.96
CA ILE A 177 12.34 -17.17 -3.36
C ILE A 177 12.63 -18.24 -4.39
N ILE A 178 11.68 -18.55 -5.26
CA ILE A 178 11.84 -19.52 -6.35
C ILE A 178 12.99 -19.09 -7.27
N ASN A 179 13.12 -17.81 -7.57
CA ASN A 179 14.20 -17.30 -8.41
C ASN A 179 15.59 -17.40 -7.74
N VAL A 180 15.69 -17.17 -6.45
CA VAL A 180 16.95 -17.33 -5.69
C VAL A 180 17.38 -18.80 -5.65
N MET A 181 16.46 -19.72 -5.43
CA MET A 181 16.76 -21.17 -5.44
C MET A 181 17.21 -21.69 -6.80
N ARG A 182 16.76 -21.09 -7.91
CA ARG A 182 17.21 -21.43 -9.26
C ARG A 182 18.61 -20.92 -9.55
N SER A 183 18.96 -19.73 -9.08
CA SER A 183 20.30 -19.14 -9.28
C SER A 183 21.39 -19.78 -8.42
N SER A 184 21.05 -20.49 -7.36
CA SER A 184 22.01 -21.22 -6.51
C SER A 184 22.30 -22.67 -6.96
N LYS A 185 21.65 -23.13 -8.05
CA LYS A 185 21.84 -24.46 -8.64
C LYS A 185 22.63 -24.42 -9.96
N ASN A 186 23.08 -23.27 -10.39
CA ASN A 186 24.02 -23.04 -11.48
C ASN A 186 25.35 -22.55 -10.89
#